data_9aa190218d085366f911bf197d4f5e08
#
_entry.id   9aa190218d085366f911bf197d4f5e08
#
_cell.length_a   1.000
_cell.length_b   1.000
_cell.length_c   1.000
_cell.angle_alpha   90.00
_cell.angle_beta   90.00
_cell.angle_gamma   90.00
#
_symmetry.space_group_name_H-M   'P 1'
#
loop_
_entity.id
_entity.type
_entity.pdbx_description
1 polymer ?
#
loop_
_entity_poly.entity_id
_entity_poly.type
_entity_poly.pdbx_seq_one_letter_code
_entity_poly.pdbx_strand_id
1 'polypeptide(L)'
;MRIGVTGGNGLIGRAVVDLAVADGHEVVSIDTAPPERQASGATFVAADVTRYDLLEQAVRGCHALVHLAAIRSPIGRPDYEVHNTNVVASYNALSVAARLGIQRVCQASSINATGAAFSRWPRYDYFPLDEQHPTYNEDPYSLSKWICEQQADSFARRYEAMAIASLRFHLVVPDRAAAARRQSTADEVLAKHLWGYTCLEPAARACLLSLTADLAGHTVFYIVAPDTMMDTPSLELRQRYFPEVPVRGNLDGHSGFFDCSRAERLLGWRHDAATAPAP
;
A
#
# COMPACT_ATOMS: atom_id res chain seq x y z
N MET A 1 16.59 5.18 13.20
CA MET A 1 15.35 4.94 14.00
C MET A 1 15.23 3.46 14.29
N ARG A 2 14.40 3.09 15.28
CA ARG A 2 13.94 1.70 15.44
C ARG A 2 12.55 1.58 14.82
N ILE A 3 12.41 0.71 13.80
CA ILE A 3 11.19 0.60 12.98
C ILE A 3 10.58 -0.79 13.17
N GLY A 4 9.31 -0.84 13.58
CA GLY A 4 8.53 -2.08 13.56
C GLY A 4 7.91 -2.29 12.17
N VAL A 5 8.05 -3.50 11.60
CA VAL A 5 7.47 -3.86 10.31
C VAL A 5 6.61 -5.10 10.47
N THR A 6 5.28 -4.96 10.47
CA THR A 6 4.37 -6.10 10.48
C THR A 6 4.14 -6.65 9.08
N GLY A 7 3.93 -7.96 8.97
CA GLY A 7 3.95 -8.61 7.66
C GLY A 7 5.35 -8.65 7.04
N GLY A 8 6.38 -8.67 7.90
CA GLY A 8 7.78 -8.58 7.50
C GLY A 8 8.26 -9.70 6.58
N ASN A 9 7.57 -10.85 6.57
CA ASN A 9 7.85 -11.96 5.67
C ASN A 9 7.12 -11.87 4.32
N GLY A 10 6.20 -10.90 4.18
CA GLY A 10 5.52 -10.64 2.92
C GLY A 10 6.44 -10.05 1.85
N LEU A 11 5.96 -9.99 0.60
CA LEU A 11 6.76 -9.49 -0.53
C LEU A 11 7.28 -8.06 -0.28
N ILE A 12 6.39 -7.11 0.06
CA ILE A 12 6.78 -5.73 0.36
C ILE A 12 7.52 -5.69 1.71
N GLY A 13 7.07 -6.45 2.71
CA GLY A 13 7.65 -6.45 4.05
C GLY A 13 9.15 -6.78 4.05
N ARG A 14 9.55 -7.83 3.34
CA ARG A 14 10.98 -8.18 3.19
C ARG A 14 11.78 -7.06 2.54
N ALA A 15 11.26 -6.46 1.49
CA ALA A 15 11.95 -5.36 0.81
C ALA A 15 12.07 -4.11 1.72
N VAL A 16 11.04 -3.81 2.53
CA VAL A 16 11.11 -2.73 3.53
C VAL A 16 12.14 -3.04 4.61
N VAL A 17 12.17 -4.28 5.13
CA VAL A 17 13.14 -4.72 6.14
C VAL A 17 14.57 -4.59 5.59
N ASP A 18 14.82 -5.13 4.38
CA ASP A 18 16.14 -5.09 3.76
C ASP A 18 16.60 -3.64 3.50
N LEU A 19 15.72 -2.80 2.96
CA LEU A 19 16.03 -1.39 2.66
C LEU A 19 16.26 -0.59 3.96
N ALA A 20 15.41 -0.75 4.97
CA ALA A 20 15.56 -0.04 6.25
C ALA A 20 16.87 -0.42 6.98
N VAL A 21 17.29 -1.69 6.91
CA VAL A 21 18.57 -2.13 7.46
C VAL A 21 19.72 -1.52 6.67
N ALA A 22 19.64 -1.50 5.33
CA ALA A 22 20.66 -0.88 4.47
C ALA A 22 20.81 0.64 4.74
N ASP A 23 19.71 1.32 5.09
CA ASP A 23 19.68 2.73 5.50
C ASP A 23 20.14 2.95 6.95
N GLY A 24 20.65 1.92 7.64
CA GLY A 24 21.18 2.01 9.00
C GLY A 24 20.12 2.09 10.11
N HIS A 25 18.90 1.64 9.85
CA HIS A 25 17.85 1.57 10.86
C HIS A 25 17.92 0.24 11.64
N GLU A 26 17.53 0.29 12.91
CA GLU A 26 17.22 -0.92 13.69
C GLU A 26 15.80 -1.39 13.32
N VAL A 27 15.65 -2.65 12.91
CA VAL A 27 14.39 -3.18 12.40
C VAL A 27 13.89 -4.34 13.25
N VAL A 28 12.61 -4.25 13.64
CA VAL A 28 11.85 -5.36 14.24
C VAL A 28 10.88 -5.89 13.18
N SER A 29 11.23 -7.04 12.61
CA SER A 29 10.38 -7.74 11.62
C SER A 29 9.37 -8.63 12.36
N ILE A 30 8.08 -8.39 12.12
CA ILE A 30 6.97 -9.01 12.85
C ILE A 30 6.11 -9.81 11.89
N ASP A 31 5.94 -11.11 12.15
CA ASP A 31 5.07 -11.99 11.36
C ASP A 31 4.63 -13.19 12.20
N THR A 32 3.70 -14.00 11.72
CA THR A 32 3.21 -15.20 12.42
C THR A 32 4.19 -16.36 12.41
N ALA A 33 5.08 -16.41 11.42
CA ALA A 33 6.10 -17.46 11.27
C ALA A 33 7.48 -16.85 10.99
N PRO A 34 8.58 -17.51 11.37
CA PRO A 34 9.92 -17.02 11.08
C PRO A 34 10.16 -16.91 9.56
N PRO A 35 10.99 -15.96 9.11
CA PRO A 35 11.35 -15.85 7.70
C PRO A 35 12.26 -17.03 7.27
N GLU A 36 12.14 -17.44 6.01
CA GLU A 36 13.08 -18.39 5.41
C GLU A 36 14.53 -17.88 5.44
N ARG A 37 14.69 -16.57 5.29
CA ARG A 37 15.98 -15.86 5.39
C ARG A 37 15.77 -14.58 6.20
N GLN A 38 16.47 -14.48 7.31
CA GLN A 38 16.50 -13.27 8.13
C GLN A 38 17.52 -12.27 7.56
N ALA A 39 17.09 -11.00 7.39
CA ALA A 39 18.01 -9.94 7.06
C ALA A 39 19.02 -9.74 8.20
N SER A 40 20.30 -9.65 7.85
CA SER A 40 21.36 -9.33 8.82
C SER A 40 21.10 -7.92 9.37
N GLY A 41 20.94 -7.79 10.68
CA GLY A 41 20.62 -6.51 11.34
C GLY A 41 19.12 -6.29 11.66
N ALA A 42 18.23 -7.21 11.26
CA ALA A 42 16.84 -7.19 11.70
C ALA A 42 16.61 -8.21 12.82
N THR A 43 15.76 -7.85 13.80
CA THR A 43 15.27 -8.76 14.83
C THR A 43 13.90 -9.30 14.43
N PHE A 44 13.73 -10.62 14.40
CA PHE A 44 12.41 -11.23 14.15
C PHE A 44 11.65 -11.42 15.46
N VAL A 45 10.35 -11.09 15.44
CA VAL A 45 9.41 -11.36 16.54
C VAL A 45 8.15 -12.03 15.97
N ALA A 46 7.85 -13.23 16.48
CA ALA A 46 6.62 -13.95 16.12
C ALA A 46 5.42 -13.31 16.83
N ALA A 47 4.49 -12.73 16.07
CA ALA A 47 3.25 -12.17 16.62
C ALA A 47 2.12 -12.16 15.58
N ASP A 48 0.93 -12.54 16.04
CA ASP A 48 -0.31 -12.31 15.30
C ASP A 48 -0.82 -10.90 15.61
N VAL A 49 -0.88 -10.05 14.60
CA VAL A 49 -1.28 -8.65 14.71
C VAL A 49 -2.76 -8.46 15.08
N THR A 50 -3.59 -9.49 14.95
CA THR A 50 -4.96 -9.49 15.47
C THR A 50 -5.02 -9.61 16.99
N ARG A 51 -3.93 -10.04 17.62
CA ARG A 51 -3.75 -10.12 19.07
C ARG A 51 -3.06 -8.85 19.56
N TYR A 52 -3.84 -7.96 20.16
CA TYR A 52 -3.40 -6.65 20.65
C TYR A 52 -2.16 -6.72 21.55
N ASP A 53 -2.20 -7.62 22.53
CA ASP A 53 -1.15 -7.85 23.52
C ASP A 53 0.18 -8.28 22.89
N LEU A 54 0.13 -9.17 21.90
CA LEU A 54 1.32 -9.64 21.19
C LEU A 54 1.93 -8.55 20.32
N LEU A 55 1.09 -7.78 19.61
CA LEU A 55 1.55 -6.66 18.81
C LEU A 55 2.18 -5.57 19.67
N GLU A 56 1.54 -5.21 20.81
CA GLU A 56 2.08 -4.21 21.73
C GLU A 56 3.47 -4.60 22.24
N GLN A 57 3.65 -5.87 22.63
CA GLN A 57 4.96 -6.37 23.07
C GLN A 57 6.00 -6.31 21.94
N ALA A 58 5.62 -6.69 20.72
CA ALA A 58 6.53 -6.76 19.58
C ALA A 58 7.05 -5.38 19.15
N VAL A 59 6.23 -4.33 19.22
CA VAL A 59 6.62 -2.97 18.77
C VAL A 59 7.11 -2.06 19.89
N ARG A 60 7.24 -2.56 21.12
CA ARG A 60 7.72 -1.79 22.27
C ARG A 60 9.11 -1.22 22.00
N GLY A 61 9.27 0.09 22.21
CA GLY A 61 10.50 0.82 21.94
C GLY A 61 10.75 1.16 20.45
N CYS A 62 9.82 0.85 19.55
CA CYS A 62 9.88 1.35 18.18
C CYS A 62 9.54 2.86 18.14
N HIS A 63 10.18 3.58 17.21
CA HIS A 63 9.94 4.99 16.95
C HIS A 63 8.94 5.20 15.81
N ALA A 64 8.81 4.20 14.92
CA ALA A 64 7.91 4.20 13.78
C ALA A 64 7.36 2.79 13.52
N LEU A 65 6.20 2.72 12.85
CA LEU A 65 5.54 1.47 12.51
C LEU A 65 5.18 1.44 11.02
N VAL A 66 5.61 0.38 10.33
CA VAL A 66 5.15 0.02 8.98
C VAL A 66 4.23 -1.19 9.11
N HIS A 67 2.92 -0.99 8.90
CA HIS A 67 1.90 -2.03 9.01
C HIS A 67 1.51 -2.58 7.64
N LEU A 68 2.07 -3.75 7.29
CA LEU A 68 1.82 -4.43 6.01
C LEU A 68 1.09 -5.77 6.18
N ALA A 69 0.93 -6.25 7.41
CA ALA A 69 0.25 -7.52 7.68
C ALA A 69 -1.23 -7.44 7.30
N ALA A 70 -1.65 -8.26 6.33
CA ALA A 70 -3.04 -8.34 5.88
C ALA A 70 -3.28 -9.59 5.04
N ILE A 71 -4.53 -10.05 4.96
CA ILE A 71 -4.99 -10.95 3.92
C ILE A 71 -5.17 -10.11 2.64
N ARG A 72 -4.44 -10.45 1.58
CA ARG A 72 -4.28 -9.60 0.39
C ARG A 72 -5.31 -9.82 -0.72
N SER A 73 -6.19 -10.80 -0.56
CA SER A 73 -7.16 -11.19 -1.58
C SER A 73 -8.38 -11.85 -0.93
N PRO A 74 -9.60 -11.62 -1.46
CA PRO A 74 -10.79 -12.34 -1.01
C PRO A 74 -10.88 -13.74 -1.62
N ILE A 75 -10.04 -14.09 -2.63
CA ILE A 75 -10.16 -15.34 -3.36
C ILE A 75 -9.73 -16.51 -2.49
N GLY A 76 -10.59 -17.52 -2.38
CA GLY A 76 -10.33 -18.78 -1.68
C GLY A 76 -10.41 -18.69 -0.16
N ARG A 77 -11.00 -17.61 0.38
CA ARG A 77 -11.22 -17.42 1.82
C ARG A 77 -12.65 -16.98 2.10
N PRO A 78 -13.20 -17.28 3.28
CA PRO A 78 -14.48 -16.70 3.72
C PRO A 78 -14.40 -15.18 3.84
N ASP A 79 -15.43 -14.48 3.42
CA ASP A 79 -15.51 -13.02 3.41
C ASP A 79 -15.24 -12.40 4.78
N TYR A 80 -15.86 -12.97 5.84
CA TYR A 80 -15.67 -12.49 7.22
C TYR A 80 -14.24 -12.62 7.72
N GLU A 81 -13.52 -13.66 7.28
CA GLU A 81 -12.11 -13.87 7.66
C GLU A 81 -11.24 -12.75 7.07
N VAL A 82 -11.42 -12.45 5.78
CA VAL A 82 -10.66 -11.39 5.11
C VAL A 82 -10.95 -10.02 5.72
N HIS A 83 -12.23 -9.69 5.84
CA HIS A 83 -12.68 -8.41 6.37
C HIS A 83 -12.21 -8.21 7.82
N ASN A 84 -12.57 -9.14 8.71
CA ASN A 84 -12.32 -9.00 10.14
C ASN A 84 -10.83 -9.01 10.47
N THR A 85 -10.04 -9.90 9.85
CA THR A 85 -8.59 -9.93 10.07
C THR A 85 -7.96 -8.59 9.71
N ASN A 86 -8.26 -8.04 8.54
CA ASN A 86 -7.65 -6.79 8.08
C ASN A 86 -8.06 -5.59 8.94
N VAL A 87 -9.35 -5.48 9.26
CA VAL A 87 -9.89 -4.35 10.04
C VAL A 87 -9.39 -4.38 11.49
N VAL A 88 -9.36 -5.57 12.12
CA VAL A 88 -8.84 -5.73 13.49
C VAL A 88 -7.34 -5.47 13.54
N ALA A 89 -6.57 -6.02 12.59
CA ALA A 89 -5.12 -5.80 12.52
C ALA A 89 -4.75 -4.32 12.38
N SER A 90 -5.43 -3.60 11.49
CA SER A 90 -5.20 -2.16 11.30
C SER A 90 -5.58 -1.36 12.55
N TYR A 91 -6.73 -1.65 13.16
CA TYR A 91 -7.13 -0.97 14.39
C TYR A 91 -6.13 -1.21 15.53
N ASN A 92 -5.68 -2.46 15.71
CA ASN A 92 -4.67 -2.79 16.71
C ASN A 92 -3.35 -2.04 16.45
N ALA A 93 -2.89 -1.99 15.20
CA ALA A 93 -1.65 -1.31 14.84
C ALA A 93 -1.70 0.19 15.19
N LEU A 94 -2.80 0.86 14.83
CA LEU A 94 -3.00 2.29 15.14
C LEU A 94 -3.16 2.51 16.65
N SER A 95 -3.91 1.65 17.34
CA SER A 95 -4.15 1.77 18.78
C SER A 95 -2.89 1.53 19.60
N VAL A 96 -2.09 0.52 19.24
CA VAL A 96 -0.81 0.24 19.88
C VAL A 96 0.18 1.38 19.62
N ALA A 97 0.25 1.89 18.38
CA ALA A 97 1.10 3.03 18.05
C ALA A 97 0.75 4.25 18.91
N ALA A 98 -0.53 4.60 19.00
CA ALA A 98 -1.01 5.71 19.83
C ALA A 98 -0.67 5.51 21.31
N ARG A 99 -0.90 4.30 21.86
CA ARG A 99 -0.61 3.98 23.27
C ARG A 99 0.86 4.06 23.62
N LEU A 100 1.74 3.64 22.71
CA LEU A 100 3.20 3.65 22.92
C LEU A 100 3.87 4.96 22.49
N GLY A 101 3.11 5.95 22.02
CA GLY A 101 3.65 7.23 21.55
C GLY A 101 4.40 7.14 20.23
N ILE A 102 4.13 6.11 19.41
CA ILE A 102 4.67 5.98 18.05
C ILE A 102 3.88 6.94 17.15
N GLN A 103 4.51 8.03 16.77
CA GLN A 103 3.84 9.10 16.00
C GLN A 103 3.90 8.90 14.49
N ARG A 104 4.82 8.09 13.96
CA ARG A 104 5.01 7.86 12.53
C ARG A 104 4.51 6.48 12.15
N VAL A 105 3.41 6.43 11.40
CA VAL A 105 2.78 5.18 10.97
C VAL A 105 2.57 5.17 9.47
N CYS A 106 3.09 4.14 8.81
CA CYS A 106 2.78 3.80 7.44
C CYS A 106 1.91 2.53 7.44
N GLN A 107 0.77 2.54 6.77
CA GLN A 107 -0.03 1.33 6.59
C GLN A 107 -0.28 1.02 5.11
N ALA A 108 -0.30 -0.28 4.77
CA ALA A 108 -0.65 -0.72 3.44
C ALA A 108 -2.16 -0.60 3.20
N SER A 109 -2.56 0.29 2.30
CA SER A 109 -3.84 0.27 1.63
C SER A 109 -3.73 -0.42 0.26
N SER A 110 -4.67 -0.21 -0.62
CA SER A 110 -4.71 -0.80 -1.95
C SER A 110 -5.48 0.10 -2.92
N ILE A 111 -5.18 0.02 -4.21
CA ILE A 111 -6.04 0.60 -5.25
C ILE A 111 -7.48 0.05 -5.14
N ASN A 112 -7.63 -1.14 -4.57
CA ASN A 112 -8.94 -1.75 -4.36
C ASN A 112 -9.79 -1.05 -3.29
N ALA A 113 -9.22 -0.18 -2.46
CA ALA A 113 -10.02 0.64 -1.53
C ALA A 113 -11.08 1.47 -2.27
N THR A 114 -10.89 1.76 -3.55
CA THR A 114 -11.88 2.45 -4.41
C THR A 114 -12.87 1.50 -5.09
N GLY A 115 -12.69 0.16 -5.01
CA GLY A 115 -13.51 -0.83 -5.69
C GLY A 115 -13.01 -1.08 -7.12
N ALA A 116 -11.90 -1.80 -7.26
CA ALA A 116 -11.25 -2.06 -8.54
C ALA A 116 -11.27 -3.56 -8.92
N ALA A 117 -10.17 -4.26 -8.77
CA ALA A 117 -9.92 -5.59 -9.32
C ALA A 117 -10.94 -6.67 -8.92
N PHE A 118 -11.50 -6.59 -7.70
CA PHE A 118 -12.41 -7.60 -7.16
C PHE A 118 -13.89 -7.25 -7.32
N SER A 119 -14.21 -6.07 -7.89
CA SER A 119 -15.58 -5.71 -8.26
C SER A 119 -16.09 -6.58 -9.41
N ARG A 120 -17.42 -6.77 -9.49
CA ARG A 120 -18.05 -7.41 -10.66
C ARG A 120 -17.69 -6.66 -11.93
N TRP A 121 -17.92 -5.32 -11.92
CA TRP A 121 -17.36 -4.37 -12.86
C TRP A 121 -17.11 -3.06 -12.12
N PRO A 122 -15.87 -2.52 -12.11
CA PRO A 122 -15.55 -1.33 -11.35
C PRO A 122 -16.23 -0.09 -11.94
N ARG A 123 -16.60 0.82 -11.06
CA ARG A 123 -17.08 2.14 -11.43
C ARG A 123 -15.97 3.17 -11.24
N TYR A 124 -15.71 3.90 -12.31
CA TYR A 124 -14.76 5.03 -12.31
C TYR A 124 -15.48 6.29 -12.76
N ASP A 125 -15.32 7.38 -12.02
CA ASP A 125 -15.98 8.66 -12.30
C ASP A 125 -15.14 9.56 -13.20
N TYR A 126 -13.81 9.34 -13.28
CA TYR A 126 -12.86 10.07 -14.12
C TYR A 126 -11.49 9.39 -14.16
N PHE A 127 -10.65 9.77 -15.13
CA PHE A 127 -9.25 9.37 -15.25
C PHE A 127 -8.33 10.58 -15.44
N PRO A 128 -7.06 10.51 -14.95
CA PRO A 128 -6.56 9.50 -14.01
C PRO A 128 -7.22 9.62 -12.64
N LEU A 129 -7.22 8.52 -11.88
CA LEU A 129 -7.74 8.50 -10.51
C LEU A 129 -6.77 9.20 -9.55
N ASP A 130 -7.28 10.14 -8.77
CA ASP A 130 -6.58 10.68 -7.61
C ASP A 130 -7.19 10.16 -6.30
N GLU A 131 -6.64 10.56 -5.17
CA GLU A 131 -7.10 10.07 -3.86
C GLU A 131 -8.47 10.63 -3.43
N GLN A 132 -9.04 11.58 -4.19
CA GLN A 132 -10.38 12.13 -3.98
C GLN A 132 -11.47 11.32 -4.70
N HIS A 133 -11.06 10.36 -5.58
CA HIS A 133 -12.04 9.53 -6.27
C HIS A 133 -12.90 8.77 -5.26
N PRO A 134 -14.25 8.78 -5.42
CA PRO A 134 -15.16 8.05 -4.54
C PRO A 134 -14.88 6.56 -4.50
N THR A 135 -15.27 5.90 -3.41
CA THR A 135 -15.16 4.44 -3.29
C THR A 135 -16.47 3.77 -3.66
N TYR A 136 -16.37 2.68 -4.43
CA TYR A 136 -17.47 1.84 -4.87
C TYR A 136 -17.17 0.36 -4.60
N ASN A 137 -16.47 0.08 -3.49
CA ASN A 137 -16.05 -1.27 -3.13
C ASN A 137 -17.26 -2.19 -2.85
N GLU A 138 -17.19 -3.45 -3.29
CA GLU A 138 -18.25 -4.45 -3.14
C GLU A 138 -17.75 -5.78 -2.55
N ASP A 139 -16.46 -5.96 -2.38
CA ASP A 139 -15.85 -7.17 -1.84
C ASP A 139 -15.24 -6.96 -0.46
N PRO A 140 -15.04 -8.03 0.35
CA PRO A 140 -14.57 -7.90 1.73
C PRO A 140 -13.15 -7.34 1.85
N TYR A 141 -12.28 -7.59 0.86
CA TYR A 141 -10.92 -7.05 0.87
C TYR A 141 -10.91 -5.55 0.60
N SER A 142 -11.58 -5.12 -0.46
CA SER A 142 -11.69 -3.71 -0.84
C SER A 142 -12.34 -2.89 0.27
N LEU A 143 -13.45 -3.39 0.83
CA LEU A 143 -14.13 -2.78 1.98
C LEU A 143 -13.19 -2.68 3.18
N SER A 144 -12.44 -3.76 3.51
CA SER A 144 -11.51 -3.73 4.64
C SER A 144 -10.43 -2.67 4.47
N LYS A 145 -9.89 -2.49 3.26
CA LYS A 145 -8.85 -1.49 2.99
C LYS A 145 -9.38 -0.06 3.10
N TRP A 146 -10.59 0.20 2.61
CA TRP A 146 -11.24 1.49 2.82
C TRP A 146 -11.51 1.76 4.30
N ILE A 147 -12.01 0.79 5.07
CA ILE A 147 -12.22 0.92 6.52
C ILE A 147 -10.90 1.22 7.24
N CYS A 148 -9.79 0.57 6.86
CA CYS A 148 -8.47 0.87 7.43
C CYS A 148 -8.06 2.35 7.23
N GLU A 149 -8.38 2.95 6.07
CA GLU A 149 -8.16 4.38 5.84
C GLU A 149 -9.07 5.24 6.75
N GLN A 150 -10.35 4.86 6.95
CA GLN A 150 -11.26 5.57 7.86
C GLN A 150 -10.83 5.45 9.34
N GLN A 151 -10.27 4.30 9.73
CA GLN A 151 -9.65 4.14 11.05
C GLN A 151 -8.47 5.11 11.22
N ALA A 152 -7.60 5.22 10.22
CA ALA A 152 -6.47 6.16 10.25
C ALA A 152 -6.93 7.61 10.39
N ASP A 153 -7.97 8.03 9.67
CA ASP A 153 -8.59 9.35 9.83
C ASP A 153 -9.10 9.59 11.25
N SER A 154 -9.74 8.58 11.84
CA SER A 154 -10.26 8.66 13.21
C SER A 154 -9.14 8.80 14.24
N PHE A 155 -8.06 8.01 14.09
CA PHE A 155 -6.89 8.07 14.98
C PHE A 155 -6.15 9.39 14.86
N ALA A 156 -5.95 9.89 13.64
CA ALA A 156 -5.30 11.17 13.39
C ALA A 156 -6.06 12.36 14.02
N ARG A 157 -7.41 12.33 13.96
CA ARG A 157 -8.23 13.34 14.64
C ARG A 157 -8.16 13.24 16.16
N ARG A 158 -8.01 12.03 16.71
CA ARG A 158 -7.94 11.79 18.16
C ARG A 158 -6.56 12.06 18.74
N TYR A 159 -5.52 11.79 17.98
CA TYR A 159 -4.12 11.88 18.39
C TYR A 159 -3.35 12.81 17.46
N GLU A 160 -3.44 14.11 17.70
CA GLU A 160 -2.93 15.17 16.82
C GLU A 160 -1.44 15.06 16.48
N ALA A 161 -0.65 14.41 17.35
CA ALA A 161 0.77 14.18 17.10
C ALA A 161 1.06 13.03 16.13
N MET A 162 0.05 12.22 15.77
CA MET A 162 0.24 11.11 14.83
C MET A 162 0.21 11.59 13.39
N ALA A 163 1.23 11.20 12.63
CA ALA A 163 1.28 11.30 11.18
C ALA A 163 1.12 9.89 10.58
N ILE A 164 0.05 9.67 9.85
CA ILE A 164 -0.32 8.37 9.31
C ILE A 164 -0.37 8.46 7.79
N ALA A 165 0.37 7.59 7.09
CA ALA A 165 0.31 7.46 5.65
C ALA A 165 -0.37 6.13 5.28
N SER A 166 -1.43 6.18 4.47
CA SER A 166 -2.04 5.00 3.84
C SER A 166 -1.60 4.90 2.40
N LEU A 167 -0.85 3.86 2.05
CA LEU A 167 -0.27 3.67 0.73
C LEU A 167 -1.14 2.72 -0.09
N ARG A 168 -1.84 3.23 -1.10
CA ARG A 168 -2.63 2.44 -2.05
C ARG A 168 -1.72 1.82 -3.09
N PHE A 169 -1.18 0.64 -2.78
CA PHE A 169 -0.39 -0.14 -3.73
C PHE A 169 -1.27 -0.77 -4.81
N HIS A 170 -0.69 -0.92 -5.97
CA HIS A 170 -1.22 -1.77 -7.05
C HIS A 170 -0.64 -3.19 -6.94
N LEU A 171 -0.82 -4.00 -8.01
CA LEU A 171 -0.14 -5.27 -8.18
C LEU A 171 1.38 -5.09 -8.05
N VAL A 172 1.95 -5.56 -6.93
CA VAL A 172 3.38 -5.42 -6.72
C VAL A 172 4.14 -6.53 -7.45
N VAL A 173 5.09 -6.12 -8.27
CA VAL A 173 5.93 -6.97 -9.12
C VAL A 173 7.40 -6.61 -8.95
N PRO A 174 8.35 -7.53 -9.26
CA PRO A 174 9.77 -7.21 -9.19
C PRO A 174 10.17 -6.03 -10.08
N ASP A 175 9.68 -6.02 -11.31
CA ASP A 175 10.03 -5.05 -12.35
C ASP A 175 8.90 -4.91 -13.40
N ARG A 176 9.03 -3.94 -14.30
CA ARG A 176 8.09 -3.72 -15.41
C ARG A 176 7.97 -4.94 -16.33
N ALA A 177 9.05 -5.67 -16.58
CA ALA A 177 9.00 -6.85 -17.43
C ALA A 177 8.13 -7.96 -16.82
N ALA A 178 8.15 -8.11 -15.48
CA ALA A 178 7.25 -9.03 -14.78
C ALA A 178 5.78 -8.60 -14.87
N ALA A 179 5.50 -7.28 -14.88
CA ALA A 179 4.16 -6.76 -15.14
C ALA A 179 3.71 -7.07 -16.57
N ALA A 180 4.54 -6.75 -17.56
CA ALA A 180 4.24 -6.95 -18.98
C ALA A 180 3.95 -8.42 -19.33
N ARG A 181 4.60 -9.38 -18.66
CA ARG A 181 4.28 -10.82 -18.85
C ARG A 181 2.85 -11.22 -18.48
N ARG A 182 2.11 -10.35 -17.79
CA ARG A 182 0.70 -10.56 -17.42
C ARG A 182 -0.28 -10.14 -18.52
N GLN A 183 0.19 -9.51 -19.58
CA GLN A 183 -0.66 -9.11 -20.74
C GLN A 183 -1.39 -10.31 -21.40
N SER A 184 -0.91 -11.56 -21.18
CA SER A 184 -1.59 -12.77 -21.63
C SER A 184 -2.85 -13.12 -20.82
N THR A 185 -3.11 -12.43 -19.73
CA THR A 185 -4.32 -12.59 -18.93
C THR A 185 -5.49 -11.95 -19.68
N ALA A 186 -6.71 -12.50 -19.50
CA ALA A 186 -7.90 -11.98 -20.18
C ALA A 186 -8.02 -10.45 -19.97
N ASP A 187 -8.14 -9.71 -21.07
CA ASP A 187 -8.13 -8.23 -21.11
C ASP A 187 -9.11 -7.59 -20.12
N GLU A 188 -10.30 -8.19 -19.91
CA GLU A 188 -11.30 -7.71 -18.96
C GLU A 188 -10.84 -7.78 -17.50
N VAL A 189 -10.03 -8.78 -17.13
CA VAL A 189 -9.48 -8.86 -15.77
C VAL A 189 -8.49 -7.73 -15.54
N LEU A 190 -7.65 -7.45 -16.53
CA LEU A 190 -6.70 -6.34 -16.46
C LEU A 190 -7.40 -4.97 -16.48
N ALA A 191 -8.48 -4.84 -17.25
CA ALA A 191 -9.29 -3.62 -17.30
C ALA A 191 -9.83 -3.22 -15.91
N LYS A 192 -10.26 -4.21 -15.12
CA LYS A 192 -10.79 -3.95 -13.76
C LYS A 192 -9.81 -3.27 -12.81
N HIS A 193 -8.53 -3.34 -13.06
CA HIS A 193 -7.52 -2.64 -12.27
C HIS A 193 -6.67 -1.68 -13.13
N LEU A 194 -7.21 -1.27 -14.30
CA LEU A 194 -6.63 -0.21 -15.14
C LEU A 194 -5.18 -0.50 -15.58
N TRP A 195 -4.84 -1.78 -15.77
CA TRP A 195 -3.55 -2.24 -16.28
C TRP A 195 -2.32 -1.68 -15.55
N GLY A 196 -2.51 -1.21 -14.32
CA GLY A 196 -1.44 -0.65 -13.52
C GLY A 196 -0.56 -1.71 -12.84
N TYR A 197 0.52 -1.28 -12.24
CA TYR A 197 1.43 -2.08 -11.42
C TYR A 197 2.23 -1.18 -10.47
N THR A 198 2.94 -1.81 -9.53
CA THR A 198 3.92 -1.12 -8.66
C THR A 198 5.18 -1.98 -8.62
N CYS A 199 6.36 -1.42 -8.86
CA CYS A 199 7.61 -2.15 -8.67
C CYS A 199 7.95 -2.29 -7.18
N LEU A 200 8.57 -3.41 -6.82
CA LEU A 200 8.82 -3.79 -5.42
C LEU A 200 9.70 -2.79 -4.67
N GLU A 201 10.80 -2.37 -5.27
CA GLU A 201 11.73 -1.42 -4.64
C GLU A 201 11.06 -0.05 -4.43
N PRO A 202 10.41 0.59 -5.43
CA PRO A 202 9.63 1.80 -5.22
C PRO A 202 8.52 1.66 -4.15
N ALA A 203 7.87 0.49 -4.05
CA ALA A 203 6.89 0.25 -2.99
C ALA A 203 7.52 0.28 -1.60
N ALA A 204 8.68 -0.37 -1.43
CA ALA A 204 9.41 -0.37 -0.15
C ALA A 204 9.92 1.03 0.20
N ARG A 205 10.45 1.77 -0.78
CA ARG A 205 10.91 3.15 -0.59
C ARG A 205 9.77 4.09 -0.17
N ALA A 206 8.57 3.95 -0.76
CA ALA A 206 7.42 4.74 -0.34
C ALA A 206 7.08 4.55 1.14
N CYS A 207 7.20 3.31 1.66
CA CYS A 207 6.99 3.04 3.08
C CYS A 207 7.98 3.83 3.95
N LEU A 208 9.27 3.83 3.61
CA LEU A 208 10.29 4.53 4.42
C LEU A 208 10.19 6.05 4.30
N LEU A 209 9.97 6.58 3.08
CA LEU A 209 9.77 8.01 2.87
C LEU A 209 8.59 8.54 3.66
N SER A 210 7.50 7.78 3.78
CA SER A 210 6.32 8.20 4.54
C SER A 210 6.57 8.35 6.05
N LEU A 211 7.60 7.68 6.59
CA LEU A 211 7.97 7.79 8.00
C LEU A 211 8.78 9.06 8.32
N THR A 212 9.42 9.65 7.31
CA THR A 212 10.30 10.81 7.46
C THR A 212 9.72 12.10 6.87
N ALA A 213 8.70 11.98 6.02
CA ALA A 213 8.01 13.12 5.43
C ALA A 213 7.34 14.01 6.46
N ASP A 214 7.27 15.31 6.18
CA ASP A 214 6.57 16.28 7.02
C ASP A 214 5.05 16.19 6.79
N LEU A 215 4.45 15.17 7.38
CA LEU A 215 3.03 14.90 7.33
C LEU A 215 2.38 15.23 8.66
N ALA A 216 1.15 15.75 8.59
CA ALA A 216 0.28 15.95 9.73
C ALA A 216 -1.04 15.18 9.52
N GLY A 217 -1.52 14.54 10.57
CA GLY A 217 -2.76 13.78 10.51
C GLY A 217 -2.67 12.54 9.63
N HIS A 218 -3.73 12.25 8.86
CA HIS A 218 -3.75 11.11 7.94
C HIS A 218 -3.73 11.57 6.48
N THR A 219 -2.90 10.90 5.68
CA THR A 219 -2.83 11.15 4.24
C THR A 219 -2.81 9.84 3.46
N VAL A 220 -3.66 9.74 2.44
CA VAL A 220 -3.69 8.63 1.49
C VAL A 220 -2.84 8.96 0.28
N PHE A 221 -2.15 7.97 -0.28
CA PHE A 221 -1.31 8.09 -1.46
C PHE A 221 -1.51 6.94 -2.43
N TYR A 222 -1.64 7.20 -3.71
CA TYR A 222 -1.42 6.20 -4.75
C TYR A 222 0.07 5.98 -4.95
N ILE A 223 0.47 4.69 -4.96
CA ILE A 223 1.84 4.24 -5.18
C ILE A 223 1.81 3.27 -6.36
N VAL A 224 1.75 3.83 -7.55
CA VAL A 224 1.53 3.10 -8.82
C VAL A 224 2.54 3.59 -9.86
N ALA A 225 2.91 2.72 -10.80
CA ALA A 225 3.79 3.08 -11.91
C ALA A 225 3.17 4.18 -12.79
N PRO A 226 3.99 5.05 -13.39
CA PRO A 226 3.51 6.16 -14.21
C PRO A 226 2.96 5.72 -15.57
N ASP A 227 3.19 4.46 -15.94
CA ASP A 227 2.72 3.84 -17.18
C ASP A 227 1.83 2.62 -16.91
N THR A 228 1.17 2.14 -17.94
CA THR A 228 0.48 0.84 -17.92
C THR A 228 1.44 -0.29 -18.26
N MET A 229 1.08 -1.52 -17.89
CA MET A 229 1.81 -2.72 -18.33
C MET A 229 1.55 -3.09 -19.80
N MET A 230 0.63 -2.39 -20.49
CA MET A 230 0.17 -2.72 -21.84
C MET A 230 1.01 -2.06 -22.93
N ASP A 231 1.05 -2.68 -24.10
CA ASP A 231 1.62 -2.11 -25.33
C ASP A 231 0.57 -1.27 -26.11
N THR A 232 -0.70 -1.37 -25.72
CA THR A 232 -1.81 -0.58 -26.27
C THR A 232 -1.82 0.80 -25.60
N PRO A 233 -1.95 1.91 -26.38
CA PRO A 233 -2.05 3.25 -25.84
C PRO A 233 -3.22 3.42 -24.85
N SER A 234 -3.04 4.21 -23.81
CA SER A 234 -4.00 4.38 -22.71
C SER A 234 -5.34 4.96 -23.16
N LEU A 235 -5.34 5.89 -24.10
CA LEU A 235 -6.57 6.43 -24.67
C LEU A 235 -7.38 5.36 -25.43
N GLU A 236 -6.72 4.44 -26.12
CA GLU A 236 -7.38 3.32 -26.81
C GLU A 236 -7.97 2.33 -25.79
N LEU A 237 -7.23 1.97 -24.74
CA LEU A 237 -7.72 1.15 -23.63
C LEU A 237 -8.95 1.78 -22.98
N ARG A 238 -8.88 3.10 -22.67
CA ARG A 238 -10.01 3.83 -22.11
C ARG A 238 -11.21 3.81 -23.06
N GLN A 239 -11.04 4.07 -24.35
CA GLN A 239 -12.13 4.06 -25.32
C GLN A 239 -12.80 2.71 -25.46
N ARG A 240 -12.02 1.61 -25.37
CA ARG A 240 -12.51 0.25 -25.52
C ARG A 240 -13.29 -0.23 -24.29
N TYR A 241 -12.83 0.07 -23.08
CA TYR A 241 -13.35 -0.51 -21.84
C TYR A 241 -14.17 0.44 -20.99
N PHE A 242 -13.90 1.74 -21.08
CA PHE A 242 -14.52 2.79 -20.26
C PHE A 242 -14.87 4.03 -21.11
N PRO A 243 -15.62 3.89 -22.22
CA PRO A 243 -15.87 4.98 -23.14
C PRO A 243 -16.60 6.18 -22.51
N GLU A 244 -17.41 5.91 -21.47
CA GLU A 244 -18.20 6.94 -20.79
C GLU A 244 -17.44 7.69 -19.69
N VAL A 245 -16.26 7.18 -19.27
CA VAL A 245 -15.51 7.79 -18.16
C VAL A 245 -14.72 9.02 -18.69
N PRO A 246 -14.96 10.22 -18.15
CA PRO A 246 -14.26 11.41 -18.60
C PRO A 246 -12.77 11.40 -18.23
N VAL A 247 -11.96 12.02 -19.10
CA VAL A 247 -10.53 12.25 -18.84
C VAL A 247 -10.36 13.67 -18.32
N ARG A 248 -9.79 13.83 -17.13
CA ARG A 248 -9.51 15.12 -16.46
C ARG A 248 -8.04 15.51 -16.48
N GLY A 249 -7.17 14.60 -16.85
CA GLY A 249 -5.72 14.79 -16.92
C GLY A 249 -5.12 14.21 -18.18
N ASN A 250 -3.86 13.78 -18.12
CA ASN A 250 -3.15 13.24 -19.27
C ASN A 250 -3.25 11.70 -19.30
N LEU A 251 -3.62 11.14 -20.46
CA LEU A 251 -3.55 9.71 -20.79
C LEU A 251 -2.78 9.47 -22.10
N ASP A 252 -1.87 10.38 -22.49
CA ASP A 252 -1.09 10.26 -23.71
C ASP A 252 -0.16 9.04 -23.68
N GLY A 253 0.04 8.42 -24.83
CA GLY A 253 0.89 7.25 -24.98
C GLY A 253 0.43 6.10 -24.06
N HIS A 254 1.31 5.67 -23.18
CA HIS A 254 1.09 4.57 -22.21
C HIS A 254 0.93 5.08 -20.77
N SER A 255 0.58 6.36 -20.58
CA SER A 255 0.42 6.94 -19.24
C SER A 255 -0.53 6.12 -18.36
N GLY A 256 -0.18 5.95 -17.09
CA GLY A 256 -1.00 5.24 -16.12
C GLY A 256 -2.34 5.93 -15.83
N PHE A 257 -3.29 5.17 -15.32
CA PHE A 257 -4.63 5.67 -14.96
C PHE A 257 -4.73 6.17 -13.52
N PHE A 258 -3.59 6.34 -12.84
CA PHE A 258 -3.52 6.80 -11.45
C PHE A 258 -2.63 8.04 -11.35
N ASP A 259 -3.12 9.07 -10.68
CA ASP A 259 -2.34 10.28 -10.38
C ASP A 259 -1.58 10.09 -9.06
N CYS A 260 -0.26 9.96 -9.15
CA CYS A 260 0.63 9.84 -8.00
C CYS A 260 1.30 11.17 -7.62
N SER A 261 0.86 12.30 -8.14
CA SER A 261 1.47 13.63 -7.91
C SER A 261 1.49 14.02 -6.43
N ARG A 262 0.53 13.53 -5.64
CA ARG A 262 0.52 13.74 -4.18
C ARG A 262 1.72 13.05 -3.52
N ALA A 263 2.04 11.81 -3.90
CA ALA A 263 3.20 11.10 -3.36
C ALA A 263 4.51 11.78 -3.80
N GLU A 264 4.61 12.26 -5.03
CA GLU A 264 5.75 13.03 -5.49
C GLU A 264 5.94 14.32 -4.66
N ARG A 265 4.89 15.10 -4.48
CA ARG A 265 4.95 16.38 -3.80
C ARG A 265 5.22 16.27 -2.30
N LEU A 266 4.56 15.32 -1.60
CA LEU A 266 4.61 15.25 -0.15
C LEU A 266 5.63 14.26 0.39
N LEU A 267 5.96 13.21 -0.35
CA LEU A 267 6.95 12.21 0.05
C LEU A 267 8.28 12.34 -0.71
N GLY A 268 8.33 13.13 -1.79
CA GLY A 268 9.44 13.10 -2.74
C GLY A 268 9.54 11.76 -3.48
N TRP A 269 8.45 10.98 -3.50
CA TRP A 269 8.45 9.65 -4.10
C TRP A 269 8.23 9.71 -5.60
N ARG A 270 9.05 8.95 -6.33
CA ARG A 270 8.89 8.67 -7.76
C ARG A 270 9.12 7.19 -8.01
N HIS A 271 8.31 6.61 -8.89
CA HIS A 271 8.39 5.18 -9.21
C HIS A 271 9.73 4.81 -9.87
N ASP A 272 10.25 5.67 -10.73
CA ASP A 272 11.44 5.41 -11.57
C ASP A 272 12.73 6.02 -11.00
N ALA A 273 12.69 6.60 -9.79
CA ALA A 273 13.89 7.11 -9.17
C ALA A 273 14.80 5.93 -8.81
N ALA A 274 15.80 5.67 -9.66
CA ALA A 274 16.94 4.85 -9.27
C ALA A 274 17.52 5.44 -7.98
N THR A 275 17.89 4.59 -7.04
CA THR A 275 18.51 4.94 -5.76
C THR A 275 19.60 6.00 -5.93
N ALA A 276 19.24 7.27 -5.74
CA ALA A 276 20.24 8.26 -5.39
C ALA A 276 20.63 7.97 -3.95
N PRO A 277 21.94 7.84 -3.62
CA PRO A 277 22.34 7.74 -2.22
C PRO A 277 21.81 8.97 -1.48
N ALA A 278 21.28 8.75 -0.28
CA ALA A 278 20.79 9.81 0.59
C ALA A 278 21.93 10.85 0.81
N PRO A 279 21.63 12.15 0.83
CA PRO A 279 22.62 13.20 1.06
C PRO A 279 23.25 13.10 2.44
#